data_aef6c3a9050744b4d930dd6a99e6a4cb
#
_entry.id   aef6c3a9050744b4d930dd6a99e6a4cb
#
_cell.length_a   1.000
_cell.length_b   1.000
_cell.length_c   1.000
_cell.angle_alpha   90.00
_cell.angle_beta   90.00
_cell.angle_gamma   90.00
#
_symmetry.space_group_name_H-M   'P 1'
#
loop_
_entity.id
_entity.type
_entity.pdbx_description
1 polymer ?
#
loop_
_entity_poly.entity_id
_entity_poly.type
_entity_poly.pdbx_seq_one_letter_code
_entity_poly.pdbx_strand_id
1 'polypeptide(L)'
;MIGWGGNQGMDPLAQGFTGTPKTEMVELVGPHLRLAGTVSLLAFPRLADMLNNSRGYLRMADAQLMRRNGDPTGLFVEELLVDQDEVSFVAQKAEDMSHDGTDHGIGLDRPLMERAPRQIVVFTPGHTITGSVYMFEETDFANYIDSTDPRYVPMIDATARSLADRRIISHFGLVLVNRTQISAASLLEKSGTAAETGVDVD
;
A
#
# COMPACT_ATOMS: atom_id res chain seq x y z
N MET A 1 -54.87 20.99 -2.88
CA MET A 1 -54.23 20.09 -1.92
C MET A 1 -53.54 19.01 -2.72
N ILE A 2 -52.24 19.18 -2.99
CA ILE A 2 -51.44 18.27 -3.85
C ILE A 2 -50.47 17.55 -2.88
N GLY A 3 -50.73 16.24 -2.70
CA GLY A 3 -49.89 15.41 -1.86
C GLY A 3 -48.57 15.03 -2.57
N TRP A 4 -47.45 15.42 -2.02
CA TRP A 4 -46.13 14.95 -2.42
C TRP A 4 -45.88 13.58 -1.79
N GLY A 5 -45.99 12.54 -2.60
CA GLY A 5 -45.54 11.19 -2.27
C GLY A 5 -44.01 11.16 -2.26
N GLY A 6 -43.42 11.11 -1.06
CA GLY A 6 -41.99 10.93 -0.89
C GLY A 6 -41.60 9.53 -1.36
N ASN A 7 -40.88 9.47 -2.48
CA ASN A 7 -40.21 8.25 -2.93
C ASN A 7 -38.98 8.05 -2.04
N GLN A 8 -39.08 7.22 -1.02
CA GLN A 8 -37.92 6.77 -0.25
C GLN A 8 -37.14 5.82 -1.16
N GLY A 9 -36.20 6.38 -1.91
CA GLY A 9 -35.18 5.61 -2.60
C GLY A 9 -34.36 4.86 -1.56
N MET A 10 -34.67 3.58 -1.38
CA MET A 10 -33.79 2.67 -0.64
C MET A 10 -32.43 2.69 -1.35
N ASP A 11 -31.41 3.07 -0.60
CA ASP A 11 -30.02 2.94 -1.01
C ASP A 11 -29.71 1.44 -1.23
N PRO A 12 -29.45 0.97 -2.46
CA PRO A 12 -29.24 -0.46 -2.72
C PRO A 12 -27.98 -1.03 -2.05
N LEU A 13 -27.14 -0.19 -1.47
CA LEU A 13 -25.93 -0.61 -0.74
C LEU A 13 -26.22 -0.97 0.75
N ALA A 14 -27.43 -0.70 1.25
CA ALA A 14 -27.80 -0.97 2.65
C ALA A 14 -28.29 -2.40 2.91
N GLN A 15 -28.40 -3.25 1.90
CA GLN A 15 -28.88 -4.62 2.07
C GLN A 15 -27.74 -5.62 2.00
N GLY A 16 -27.31 -6.15 3.16
CA GLY A 16 -26.72 -7.47 3.18
C GLY A 16 -25.44 -7.75 3.96
N PHE A 17 -24.88 -6.81 4.73
CA PHE A 17 -23.76 -7.16 5.60
C PHE A 17 -24.21 -7.32 7.05
N THR A 18 -24.45 -8.57 7.47
CA THR A 18 -24.80 -8.91 8.87
C THR A 18 -23.58 -9.21 9.75
N GLY A 19 -22.36 -9.10 9.20
CA GLY A 19 -21.11 -9.31 9.94
C GLY A 19 -20.45 -8.00 10.34
N THR A 20 -19.71 -7.99 11.43
CA THR A 20 -18.81 -6.88 11.78
C THR A 20 -17.76 -6.75 10.67
N PRO A 21 -17.60 -5.58 10.04
CA PRO A 21 -16.59 -5.40 9.00
C PRO A 21 -15.20 -5.73 9.54
N LYS A 22 -14.41 -6.48 8.76
CA LYS A 22 -13.00 -6.70 9.08
C LYS A 22 -12.28 -5.35 9.08
N THR A 23 -11.42 -5.14 10.05
CA THR A 23 -10.58 -3.94 10.17
C THR A 23 -9.11 -4.32 10.12
N GLU A 24 -8.29 -3.40 9.62
CA GLU A 24 -6.83 -3.58 9.53
C GLU A 24 -6.13 -2.35 10.13
N MET A 25 -5.10 -2.58 10.93
CA MET A 25 -4.23 -1.51 11.39
C MET A 25 -3.22 -1.16 10.31
N VAL A 26 -3.12 0.13 9.99
CA VAL A 26 -2.26 0.61 8.90
C VAL A 26 -1.53 1.88 9.28
N GLU A 27 -0.42 2.13 8.59
CA GLU A 27 0.20 3.45 8.52
C GLU A 27 -0.08 4.07 7.14
N LEU A 28 -0.65 5.28 7.12
CA LEU A 28 -0.77 6.10 5.92
C LEU A 28 0.38 7.10 5.90
N VAL A 29 1.13 7.11 4.82
CA VAL A 29 2.30 7.99 4.67
C VAL A 29 2.16 8.80 3.41
N GLY A 30 2.18 10.12 3.56
CA GLY A 30 2.22 11.10 2.49
C GLY A 30 3.44 12.01 2.59
N PRO A 31 3.57 13.00 1.69
CA PRO A 31 4.69 13.95 1.71
C PRO A 31 4.77 14.75 3.00
N HIS A 32 3.60 15.07 3.57
CA HIS A 32 3.45 15.98 4.70
C HIS A 32 2.75 15.37 5.90
N LEU A 33 2.27 14.13 5.80
CA LEU A 33 1.55 13.45 6.86
C LEU A 33 2.07 12.03 7.06
N ARG A 34 2.01 11.56 8.31
CA ARG A 34 2.16 10.16 8.69
C ARG A 34 1.14 9.86 9.77
N LEU A 35 0.27 8.92 9.53
CA LEU A 35 -0.83 8.54 10.40
C LEU A 35 -0.76 7.05 10.68
N ALA A 36 -1.06 6.65 11.91
CA ALA A 36 -1.32 5.25 12.25
C ALA A 36 -2.76 5.14 12.74
N GLY A 37 -3.45 4.07 12.37
CA GLY A 37 -4.84 3.86 12.80
C GLY A 37 -5.48 2.69 12.08
N THR A 38 -6.78 2.56 12.24
CA THR A 38 -7.55 1.42 11.76
C THR A 38 -8.42 1.81 10.56
N VAL A 39 -8.40 0.99 9.51
CA VAL A 39 -9.31 1.13 8.37
C VAL A 39 -10.25 -0.06 8.29
N SER A 40 -11.50 0.18 7.90
CA SER A 40 -12.48 -0.88 7.64
C SER A 40 -12.32 -1.38 6.22
N LEU A 41 -12.22 -2.69 6.05
CA LEU A 41 -12.18 -3.31 4.73
C LEU A 41 -13.55 -3.33 4.04
N LEU A 42 -14.62 -2.90 4.73
CA LEU A 42 -15.99 -2.99 4.21
C LEU A 42 -16.34 -4.43 3.82
N ALA A 43 -16.69 -4.64 2.55
CA ALA A 43 -17.00 -5.96 1.98
C ALA A 43 -15.76 -6.63 1.33
N PHE A 44 -14.60 -5.97 1.34
CA PHE A 44 -13.42 -6.47 0.65
C PHE A 44 -12.64 -7.46 1.51
N PRO A 45 -12.10 -8.53 0.95
CA PRO A 45 -11.31 -9.51 1.70
C PRO A 45 -9.95 -8.97 2.11
N ARG A 46 -9.40 -7.99 1.36
CA ARG A 46 -8.02 -7.50 1.50
C ARG A 46 -7.95 -5.98 1.46
N LEU A 47 -6.93 -5.43 2.13
CA LEU A 47 -6.64 -4.00 2.12
C LEU A 47 -6.40 -3.46 0.70
N ALA A 48 -5.63 -4.19 -0.12
CA ALA A 48 -5.35 -3.81 -1.49
C ALA A 48 -6.62 -3.69 -2.35
N ASP A 49 -7.55 -4.63 -2.19
CA ASP A 49 -8.83 -4.63 -2.92
C ASP A 49 -9.68 -3.44 -2.49
N MET A 50 -9.75 -3.18 -1.18
CA MET A 50 -10.49 -2.05 -0.65
C MET A 50 -9.94 -0.72 -1.17
N LEU A 51 -8.61 -0.51 -1.10
CA LEU A 51 -7.97 0.73 -1.56
C LEU A 51 -8.11 0.93 -3.08
N ASN A 52 -8.02 -0.14 -3.87
CA ASN A 52 -8.15 -0.05 -5.32
C ASN A 52 -9.59 0.19 -5.79
N ASN A 53 -10.59 -0.19 -4.99
CA ASN A 53 -12.01 0.01 -5.31
C ASN A 53 -12.62 1.25 -4.64
N SER A 54 -11.97 1.81 -3.61
CA SER A 54 -12.40 3.07 -3.00
C SER A 54 -11.81 4.27 -3.75
N ARG A 55 -12.55 5.40 -3.71
CA ARG A 55 -12.11 6.65 -4.33
C ARG A 55 -12.36 7.82 -3.38
N GLY A 56 -11.54 8.86 -3.53
CA GLY A 56 -11.65 10.06 -2.72
C GLY A 56 -11.09 9.87 -1.32
N TYR A 57 -11.93 9.97 -0.31
CA TYR A 57 -11.50 9.93 1.08
C TYR A 57 -11.50 8.52 1.66
N LEU A 58 -10.41 8.18 2.32
CA LEU A 58 -10.29 7.00 3.16
C LEU A 58 -10.69 7.36 4.60
N ARG A 59 -11.63 6.60 5.17
CA ARG A 59 -12.01 6.74 6.57
C ARG A 59 -11.08 5.90 7.44
N MET A 60 -10.44 6.56 8.40
CA MET A 60 -9.57 5.94 9.39
C MET A 60 -10.17 6.16 10.79
N ALA A 61 -10.29 5.11 11.57
CA ALA A 61 -10.64 5.16 12.98
C ALA A 61 -9.37 5.12 13.85
N ASP A 62 -9.48 5.68 15.06
CA ASP A 62 -8.40 5.68 16.04
C ASP A 62 -7.08 6.24 15.46
N ALA A 63 -7.22 7.32 14.67
CA ALA A 63 -6.10 7.90 13.95
C ALA A 63 -5.14 8.64 14.90
N GLN A 64 -3.87 8.26 14.85
CA GLN A 64 -2.78 8.91 15.58
C GLN A 64 -1.85 9.61 14.61
N LEU A 65 -1.60 10.89 14.83
CA LEU A 65 -0.59 11.62 14.07
C LEU A 65 0.80 11.19 14.52
N MET A 66 1.62 10.80 13.55
CA MET A 66 2.98 10.35 13.78
C MET A 66 3.99 11.41 13.34
N ARG A 67 5.13 11.48 14.00
CA ARG A 67 6.29 12.20 13.50
C ARG A 67 6.87 11.48 12.30
N ARG A 68 7.72 12.15 11.53
CA ARG A 68 8.39 11.54 10.36
C ARG A 68 9.18 10.27 10.71
N ASN A 69 9.78 10.22 11.89
CA ASN A 69 10.51 9.05 12.39
C ASN A 69 9.63 7.89 12.86
N GLY A 70 8.32 8.05 12.82
CA GLY A 70 7.35 7.04 13.25
C GLY A 70 7.00 7.08 14.74
N ASP A 71 7.49 8.07 15.49
CA ASP A 71 7.08 8.27 16.87
C ASP A 71 5.72 8.98 16.94
N PRO A 72 4.84 8.64 17.89
CA PRO A 72 3.57 9.32 18.07
C PRO A 72 3.78 10.78 18.53
N THR A 73 2.92 11.70 18.05
CA THR A 73 2.93 13.10 18.50
C THR A 73 2.10 13.32 19.74
N GLY A 74 1.24 12.36 20.12
CA GLY A 74 0.24 12.49 21.16
C GLY A 74 -1.10 13.04 20.66
N LEU A 75 -1.19 13.46 19.40
CA LEU A 75 -2.47 13.84 18.80
C LEU A 75 -3.20 12.59 18.33
N PHE A 76 -4.42 12.42 18.84
CA PHE A 76 -5.31 11.31 18.54
C PHE A 76 -6.67 11.85 18.07
N VAL A 77 -7.26 11.19 17.08
CA VAL A 77 -8.56 11.55 16.51
C VAL A 77 -9.38 10.27 16.33
N GLU A 78 -10.59 10.23 16.88
CA GLU A 78 -11.45 9.04 16.82
C GLU A 78 -11.83 8.67 15.38
N GLU A 79 -12.09 9.66 14.53
CA GLU A 79 -12.40 9.46 13.11
C GLU A 79 -11.74 10.54 12.27
N LEU A 80 -11.05 10.12 11.20
CA LEU A 80 -10.37 11.00 10.27
C LEU A 80 -10.70 10.60 8.83
N LEU A 81 -10.95 11.59 7.98
CA LEU A 81 -11.05 11.41 6.53
C LEU A 81 -9.74 11.86 5.90
N VAL A 82 -9.09 10.95 5.19
CA VAL A 82 -7.80 11.20 4.54
C VAL A 82 -8.00 11.14 3.03
N ASP A 83 -7.61 12.20 2.33
CA ASP A 83 -7.62 12.21 0.87
C ASP A 83 -6.58 11.21 0.34
N GLN A 84 -7.03 10.24 -0.44
CA GLN A 84 -6.15 9.22 -1.01
C GLN A 84 -5.12 9.80 -1.99
N ASP A 85 -5.38 10.97 -2.58
CA ASP A 85 -4.43 11.64 -3.48
C ASP A 85 -3.23 12.21 -2.71
N GLU A 86 -3.37 12.48 -1.41
CA GLU A 86 -2.29 12.93 -0.53
C GLU A 86 -1.48 11.78 0.08
N VAL A 87 -1.89 10.51 -0.15
CA VAL A 87 -1.22 9.32 0.39
C VAL A 87 -0.23 8.77 -0.63
N SER A 88 1.05 8.76 -0.28
CA SER A 88 2.10 8.15 -1.11
C SER A 88 2.09 6.62 -1.00
N PHE A 89 1.86 6.11 0.21
CA PHE A 89 1.72 4.67 0.42
C PHE A 89 0.96 4.36 1.71
N VAL A 90 0.37 3.17 1.73
CA VAL A 90 -0.25 2.55 2.90
C VAL A 90 0.59 1.35 3.30
N ALA A 91 0.94 1.24 4.58
CA ALA A 91 1.82 0.19 5.06
C ALA A 91 1.20 -0.62 6.19
N GLN A 92 1.52 -1.91 6.25
CA GLN A 92 1.25 -2.81 7.36
C GLN A 92 2.57 -3.34 7.90
N LYS A 93 2.72 -3.37 9.24
CA LYS A 93 3.85 -4.03 9.88
C LYS A 93 3.71 -5.53 9.75
N ALA A 94 4.83 -6.24 9.71
CA ALA A 94 4.82 -7.71 9.63
C ALA A 94 4.13 -8.36 10.83
N GLU A 95 4.20 -7.73 12.00
CA GLU A 95 3.56 -8.18 13.25
C GLU A 95 2.03 -8.06 13.21
N ASP A 96 1.51 -7.10 12.43
CA ASP A 96 0.08 -6.84 12.28
C ASP A 96 -0.56 -7.69 11.16
N MET A 97 0.27 -8.36 10.36
CA MET A 97 -0.20 -9.26 9.32
C MET A 97 -0.72 -10.54 10.00
N SER A 98 -2.05 -10.69 10.00
CA SER A 98 -2.71 -11.85 10.61
C SER A 98 -2.05 -13.14 10.16
N HIS A 99 -1.73 -14.00 11.12
CA HIS A 99 -1.08 -15.32 10.95
C HIS A 99 -1.93 -16.34 10.15
N ASP A 100 -2.95 -15.89 9.47
CA ASP A 100 -3.73 -16.73 8.57
C ASP A 100 -2.89 -16.97 7.30
N GLY A 101 -1.98 -17.93 7.45
CA GLY A 101 -0.78 -18.21 6.67
C GLY A 101 -0.96 -18.52 5.19
N THR A 102 -1.89 -17.88 4.50
CA THR A 102 -2.20 -18.22 3.13
C THR A 102 -2.39 -17.06 2.16
N ASP A 103 -2.38 -15.79 2.60
CA ASP A 103 -2.60 -14.78 1.57
C ASP A 103 -2.07 -13.38 1.95
N HIS A 104 -0.83 -13.10 1.56
CA HIS A 104 -0.18 -11.78 1.73
C HIS A 104 -0.82 -10.67 0.87
N GLY A 105 -2.17 -10.61 0.79
CA GLY A 105 -2.88 -9.50 0.14
C GLY A 105 -2.61 -9.31 -1.35
N ILE A 106 -1.78 -10.15 -1.94
CA ILE A 106 -1.51 -10.20 -3.36
C ILE A 106 -2.57 -11.13 -3.93
N GLY A 107 -3.43 -10.62 -4.82
CA GLY A 107 -4.49 -11.40 -5.48
C GLY A 107 -3.97 -12.62 -6.23
N LEU A 108 -3.64 -13.68 -5.51
CA LEU A 108 -3.07 -14.92 -6.02
C LEU A 108 -4.15 -15.94 -6.37
N ASP A 109 -5.34 -15.50 -6.80
CA ASP A 109 -6.38 -16.40 -7.32
C ASP A 109 -6.00 -17.07 -8.65
N ARG A 110 -4.81 -16.74 -9.21
CA ARG A 110 -4.19 -17.43 -10.34
C ARG A 110 -2.92 -18.14 -9.87
N PRO A 111 -2.60 -19.31 -10.46
CA PRO A 111 -1.42 -20.08 -10.04
C PRO A 111 -0.17 -19.20 -9.96
N LEU A 112 0.49 -19.22 -8.81
CA LEU A 112 1.77 -18.53 -8.52
C LEU A 112 2.86 -18.79 -9.55
N MET A 113 2.69 -19.84 -10.37
CA MET A 113 3.66 -20.27 -11.37
C MET A 113 3.91 -19.26 -12.49
N GLU A 114 3.04 -18.25 -12.66
CA GLU A 114 3.16 -17.27 -13.74
C GLU A 114 3.77 -15.93 -13.29
N ARG A 115 4.04 -15.75 -11.98
CA ARG A 115 4.57 -14.48 -11.46
C ARG A 115 5.87 -14.72 -10.72
N ALA A 116 6.91 -13.97 -11.07
CA ALA A 116 8.21 -13.99 -10.41
C ALA A 116 8.36 -12.75 -9.51
N PRO A 117 8.96 -12.88 -8.31
CA PRO A 117 9.32 -11.74 -7.50
C PRO A 117 10.44 -10.96 -8.17
N ARG A 118 10.26 -9.65 -8.29
CA ARG A 118 11.25 -8.70 -8.78
C ARG A 118 11.54 -7.67 -7.71
N GLN A 119 12.81 -7.47 -7.42
CA GLN A 119 13.23 -6.39 -6.52
C GLN A 119 13.16 -5.07 -7.26
N ILE A 120 12.48 -4.09 -6.66
CA ILE A 120 12.37 -2.75 -7.24
C ILE A 120 12.69 -1.69 -6.21
N VAL A 121 13.05 -0.52 -6.71
CA VAL A 121 13.06 0.72 -5.95
C VAL A 121 12.06 1.68 -6.57
N VAL A 122 11.28 2.32 -5.70
CA VAL A 122 10.28 3.33 -6.07
C VAL A 122 10.59 4.61 -5.32
N PHE A 123 10.52 5.73 -6.02
CA PHE A 123 10.67 7.07 -5.45
C PHE A 123 9.30 7.75 -5.42
N THR A 124 8.92 8.24 -4.24
CA THR A 124 7.70 9.04 -4.02
C THR A 124 8.10 10.40 -3.44
N PRO A 125 7.20 11.39 -3.42
CA PRO A 125 7.46 12.62 -2.68
C PRO A 125 7.75 12.31 -1.20
N GLY A 126 9.00 12.47 -0.81
CA GLY A 126 9.46 12.27 0.57
C GLY A 126 10.05 10.91 0.93
N HIS A 127 9.92 9.86 0.10
CA HIS A 127 10.43 8.53 0.42
C HIS A 127 11.03 7.80 -0.78
N THR A 128 12.06 6.98 -0.48
CA THR A 128 12.50 5.89 -1.36
C THR A 128 12.01 4.58 -0.74
N ILE A 129 11.35 3.74 -1.53
CA ILE A 129 10.79 2.45 -1.08
C ILE A 129 11.46 1.35 -1.89
N THR A 130 12.07 0.38 -1.21
CA THR A 130 12.63 -0.83 -1.82
C THR A 130 11.85 -2.03 -1.34
N GLY A 131 11.60 -3.00 -2.21
CA GLY A 131 10.85 -4.21 -1.85
C GLY A 131 10.60 -5.10 -3.07
N SER A 132 9.86 -6.18 -2.88
CA SER A 132 9.53 -7.13 -3.92
C SER A 132 8.13 -6.88 -4.47
N VAL A 133 7.99 -6.91 -5.79
CA VAL A 133 6.71 -6.97 -6.49
C VAL A 133 6.62 -8.28 -7.26
N TYR A 134 5.41 -8.82 -7.41
CA TYR A 134 5.18 -10.00 -8.24
C TYR A 134 4.71 -9.58 -9.62
N MET A 135 5.51 -9.90 -10.63
CA MET A 135 5.23 -9.57 -12.03
C MET A 135 5.23 -10.86 -12.87
N PHE A 136 4.43 -10.87 -13.94
CA PHE A 136 4.60 -11.89 -14.97
C PHE A 136 5.97 -11.73 -15.64
N GLU A 137 6.62 -12.83 -15.98
CA GLU A 137 7.97 -12.80 -16.56
C GLU A 137 8.04 -11.97 -17.85
N GLU A 138 6.99 -12.02 -18.65
CA GLU A 138 6.87 -11.32 -19.94
C GLU A 138 6.47 -9.83 -19.79
N THR A 139 6.12 -9.38 -18.56
CA THR A 139 5.69 -8.00 -18.37
C THR A 139 6.88 -7.06 -18.40
N ASP A 140 6.87 -6.11 -19.34
CA ASP A 140 7.82 -5.00 -19.33
C ASP A 140 7.60 -4.14 -18.07
N PHE A 141 8.71 -3.78 -17.40
CA PHE A 141 8.67 -3.02 -16.15
C PHE A 141 8.05 -1.63 -16.31
N ALA A 142 8.33 -0.94 -17.43
CA ALA A 142 7.74 0.36 -17.71
C ALA A 142 6.22 0.25 -17.81
N ASN A 143 5.72 -0.71 -18.56
CA ASN A 143 4.29 -0.97 -18.68
C ASN A 143 3.66 -1.35 -17.34
N TYR A 144 4.37 -2.08 -16.48
CA TYR A 144 3.91 -2.40 -15.14
C TYR A 144 3.74 -1.15 -14.27
N ILE A 145 4.66 -0.21 -14.35
CA ILE A 145 4.61 1.05 -13.57
C ILE A 145 3.60 2.03 -14.18
N ASP A 146 3.54 2.15 -15.51
CA ASP A 146 2.64 3.08 -16.21
C ASP A 146 1.17 2.65 -16.18
N SER A 147 0.88 1.41 -15.82
CA SER A 147 -0.50 0.95 -15.66
C SER A 147 -1.26 1.83 -14.66
N THR A 148 -2.43 2.28 -15.03
CA THR A 148 -3.30 3.09 -14.16
C THR A 148 -4.15 2.24 -13.22
N ASP A 149 -4.26 0.95 -13.49
CA ASP A 149 -5.04 0.00 -12.72
C ASP A 149 -4.19 -1.27 -12.45
N PRO A 150 -4.09 -1.72 -11.20
CA PRO A 150 -4.63 -1.13 -9.97
C PRO A 150 -3.89 0.16 -9.55
N ARG A 151 -4.59 1.06 -8.86
CA ARG A 151 -4.03 2.34 -8.35
C ARG A 151 -2.89 2.11 -7.36
N TYR A 152 -3.01 1.10 -6.51
CA TYR A 152 -2.02 0.76 -5.50
C TYR A 152 -1.22 -0.48 -5.90
N VAL A 153 0.10 -0.33 -5.91
CA VAL A 153 1.06 -1.41 -6.20
C VAL A 153 1.47 -2.08 -4.91
N PRO A 154 1.19 -3.38 -4.72
CA PRO A 154 1.66 -4.11 -3.56
C PRO A 154 3.17 -4.40 -3.66
N MET A 155 3.90 -4.05 -2.61
CA MET A 155 5.30 -4.38 -2.40
C MET A 155 5.43 -5.13 -1.08
N ILE A 156 6.05 -6.29 -1.07
CA ILE A 156 6.32 -7.09 0.12
C ILE A 156 7.76 -6.94 0.57
N ASP A 157 8.00 -7.21 1.85
CA ASP A 157 9.30 -7.07 2.52
C ASP A 157 9.92 -5.70 2.21
N ALA A 158 9.10 -4.67 2.39
CA ALA A 158 9.45 -3.33 1.94
C ALA A 158 10.20 -2.53 3.00
N THR A 159 11.17 -1.77 2.54
CA THR A 159 11.90 -0.79 3.35
C THR A 159 11.66 0.60 2.80
N ALA A 160 11.04 1.47 3.60
CA ALA A 160 10.85 2.87 3.27
C ALA A 160 11.90 3.73 3.97
N ARG A 161 12.60 4.57 3.20
CA ARG A 161 13.61 5.51 3.70
C ARG A 161 13.18 6.93 3.40
N SER A 162 13.18 7.79 4.41
CA SER A 162 12.85 9.21 4.23
C SER A 162 13.93 9.92 3.40
N LEU A 163 13.51 10.72 2.42
CA LEU A 163 14.40 11.59 1.65
C LEU A 163 14.86 12.81 2.45
N ALA A 164 14.05 13.26 3.42
CA ALA A 164 14.39 14.41 4.27
C ALA A 164 15.45 14.07 5.33
N ASP A 165 15.40 12.83 5.88
CA ASP A 165 16.42 12.29 6.78
C ASP A 165 16.67 10.82 6.49
N ARG A 166 17.79 10.53 5.86
CA ARG A 166 18.18 9.17 5.45
C ARG A 166 18.39 8.20 6.60
N ARG A 167 18.43 8.68 7.86
CA ARG A 167 18.52 7.84 9.06
C ARG A 167 17.16 7.25 9.43
N ILE A 168 16.07 7.88 8.96
CA ILE A 168 14.71 7.40 9.19
C ILE A 168 14.43 6.29 8.19
N ILE A 169 14.42 5.06 8.70
CA ILE A 169 14.16 3.83 7.94
C ILE A 169 13.05 3.07 8.66
N SER A 170 12.06 2.65 7.90
CA SER A 170 10.94 1.82 8.40
C SER A 170 10.85 0.55 7.57
N HIS A 171 10.61 -0.58 8.24
CA HIS A 171 10.44 -1.88 7.60
C HIS A 171 8.99 -2.33 7.74
N PHE A 172 8.42 -2.84 6.66
CA PHE A 172 7.03 -3.25 6.57
C PHE A 172 6.92 -4.60 5.87
N GLY A 173 5.98 -5.43 6.32
CA GLY A 173 5.67 -6.68 5.63
C GLY A 173 4.98 -6.43 4.29
N LEU A 174 4.06 -5.45 4.25
CA LEU A 174 3.35 -5.02 3.06
C LEU A 174 3.33 -3.50 2.96
N VAL A 175 3.61 -3.00 1.77
CA VAL A 175 3.43 -1.60 1.38
C VAL A 175 2.59 -1.54 0.11
N LEU A 176 1.54 -0.75 0.11
CA LEU A 176 0.69 -0.47 -1.03
C LEU A 176 1.03 0.93 -1.53
N VAL A 177 1.85 1.02 -2.58
CA VAL A 177 2.34 2.29 -3.13
C VAL A 177 1.31 2.87 -4.09
N ASN A 178 0.91 4.11 -3.87
CA ASN A 178 0.02 4.84 -4.77
C ASN A 178 0.77 5.20 -6.07
N ARG A 179 0.33 4.63 -7.20
CA ARG A 179 0.96 4.86 -8.52
C ARG A 179 1.01 6.32 -8.91
N THR A 180 -0.03 7.10 -8.56
CA THR A 180 -0.09 8.53 -8.89
C THR A 180 0.99 9.35 -8.18
N GLN A 181 1.58 8.80 -7.13
CA GLN A 181 2.64 9.39 -6.33
C GLN A 181 4.04 8.87 -6.70
N ILE A 182 4.16 7.96 -7.67
CA ILE A 182 5.46 7.46 -8.12
C ILE A 182 6.11 8.50 -9.02
N SER A 183 7.22 9.07 -8.56
CA SER A 183 8.04 10.02 -9.33
C SER A 183 9.07 9.32 -10.22
N ALA A 184 9.57 8.17 -9.78
CA ALA A 184 10.50 7.32 -10.52
C ALA A 184 10.50 5.90 -9.94
N ALA A 185 10.86 4.92 -10.76
CA ALA A 185 11.02 3.54 -10.34
C ALA A 185 12.12 2.84 -11.16
N SER A 186 12.74 1.81 -10.57
CA SER A 186 13.71 0.96 -11.27
C SER A 186 13.68 -0.46 -10.73
N LEU A 187 13.97 -1.42 -11.60
CA LEU A 187 14.36 -2.76 -11.17
C LEU A 187 15.72 -2.68 -10.46
N LEU A 188 15.82 -3.40 -9.34
CA LEU A 188 17.11 -3.66 -8.72
C LEU A 188 17.62 -4.98 -9.29
N GLU A 189 18.60 -4.90 -10.19
CA GLU A 189 19.31 -6.10 -10.64
C GLU A 189 19.92 -6.78 -9.40
N LYS A 190 19.75 -8.10 -9.29
CA LYS A 190 20.59 -8.86 -8.37
C LYS A 190 22.03 -8.56 -8.77
N SER A 191 22.78 -7.91 -7.90
CA SER A 191 24.22 -7.70 -8.11
C SER A 191 24.80 -9.08 -8.45
N GLY A 192 25.03 -9.31 -9.73
CA GLY A 192 25.73 -10.49 -10.19
C GLY A 192 27.04 -10.52 -9.45
N THR A 193 27.38 -11.64 -8.86
CA THR A 193 28.68 -11.96 -8.31
C THR A 193 29.71 -11.38 -9.28
N ALA A 194 30.44 -10.36 -8.81
CA ALA A 194 31.59 -9.86 -9.58
C ALA A 194 32.44 -11.07 -9.87
N ALA A 195 32.50 -11.49 -11.14
CA ALA A 195 33.43 -12.47 -11.59
C ALA A 195 34.82 -11.91 -11.25
N GLU A 196 35.50 -12.52 -10.29
CA GLU A 196 36.93 -12.35 -10.10
C GLU A 196 37.61 -12.73 -11.43
N THR A 197 37.78 -11.76 -12.29
CA THR A 197 38.77 -11.86 -13.35
C THR A 197 40.11 -11.77 -12.66
N GLY A 198 40.61 -12.93 -12.23
CA GLY A 198 42.03 -13.09 -11.89
C GLY A 198 42.82 -12.79 -13.15
N VAL A 199 43.43 -11.62 -13.20
CA VAL A 199 44.51 -11.32 -14.11
C VAL A 199 45.75 -11.88 -13.47
N ASP A 200 46.15 -13.10 -13.87
CA ASP A 200 47.49 -13.58 -13.68
C ASP A 200 48.41 -12.67 -14.49
N VAL A 201 49.25 -11.93 -13.79
CA VAL A 201 50.39 -11.20 -14.39
C VAL A 201 51.60 -12.04 -14.16
N ASP A 202 52.08 -12.67 -15.25
CA ASP A 202 53.44 -13.21 -15.38
C ASP A 202 54.46 -12.06 -15.51
#